data_982c4fe1159881c59991b268eeeb84c8
#
_entry.id   982c4fe1159881c59991b268eeeb84c8
#
_cell.length_a   1.000
_cell.length_b   1.000
_cell.length_c   1.000
_cell.angle_alpha   90.00
_cell.angle_beta   90.00
_cell.angle_gamma   90.00
#
_symmetry.space_group_name_H-M   'P 1'
#
loop_
_entity.id
_entity.type
_entity.pdbx_description
1 polymer ?
#
loop_
_entity_poly.entity_id
_entity_poly.type
_entity_poly.pdbx_seq_one_letter_code
_entity_poly.pdbx_strand_id
1 'polypeptide(L)'
;QGFEHGPARSFAPNPAGYDPHYHFKLAINAGLNAFAAPLGMIEAGADTFAGQIPTILKVNSANSLIPSKTPKTQAITACVDDALRLGCSAIGFTIYPGSSMALDMFSEISAMREEAAAKGIPTVIWSYPRGEALDKDGETAADISSYAAQIAALLGAHIIKVKLSTDHLSLAEAKKVYEDHNIDISTQAKRVADVMNSALGGRRIVVFSGGSKKGTDSV
;
A
#
# COMPACT_ATOMS: atom_id res chain seq x y z
N GLN A 1 -5.42 1.98 8.01
CA GLN A 1 -5.80 3.38 8.23
C GLN A 1 -4.62 4.31 7.92
N GLY A 2 -4.85 5.55 7.56
CA GLY A 2 -3.82 6.55 7.23
C GLY A 2 -4.37 7.97 7.43
N PHE A 3 -3.51 8.97 7.45
CA PHE A 3 -3.91 10.39 7.63
C PHE A 3 -4.86 10.87 6.53
N GLU A 4 -4.75 10.31 5.34
CA GLU A 4 -5.62 10.59 4.20
C GLU A 4 -7.09 10.15 4.43
N HIS A 5 -7.35 9.35 5.44
CA HIS A 5 -8.69 8.94 5.87
C HIS A 5 -9.21 9.89 6.94
N GLY A 6 -9.49 11.13 6.56
CA GLY A 6 -9.97 12.17 7.48
C GLY A 6 -11.28 11.81 8.19
N PRO A 7 -11.55 12.39 9.37
CA PRO A 7 -12.65 12.00 10.25
C PRO A 7 -14.02 12.06 9.57
N ALA A 8 -14.33 13.15 8.87
CA ALA A 8 -15.61 13.33 8.21
C ALA A 8 -15.87 12.28 7.11
N ARG A 9 -14.82 11.85 6.42
CA ARG A 9 -14.92 10.86 5.35
C ARG A 9 -15.03 9.42 5.87
N SER A 10 -14.26 9.11 6.92
CA SER A 10 -14.03 7.71 7.32
C SER A 10 -14.79 7.32 8.59
N PHE A 11 -15.01 8.25 9.52
CA PHE A 11 -15.54 7.93 10.83
C PHE A 11 -16.94 8.51 11.07
N ALA A 12 -17.27 9.68 10.54
CA ALA A 12 -18.61 10.26 10.72
C ALA A 12 -19.74 9.32 10.24
N PRO A 13 -19.60 8.57 9.12
CA PRO A 13 -20.57 7.57 8.71
C PRO A 13 -20.66 6.34 9.63
N ASN A 14 -19.61 6.08 10.42
CA ASN A 14 -19.53 5.01 11.41
C ASN A 14 -18.79 5.55 12.66
N PRO A 15 -19.50 6.16 13.62
CA PRO A 15 -18.89 6.80 14.78
C PRO A 15 -18.03 5.88 15.66
N ALA A 16 -18.26 4.57 15.64
CA ALA A 16 -17.38 3.63 16.33
C ALA A 16 -15.93 3.71 15.82
N GLY A 17 -15.72 4.13 14.58
CA GLY A 17 -14.41 4.29 13.98
C GLY A 17 -13.55 5.41 14.58
N TYR A 18 -14.09 6.28 15.41
CA TYR A 18 -13.29 7.26 16.18
C TYR A 18 -12.46 6.59 17.27
N ASP A 19 -12.91 5.43 17.77
CA ASP A 19 -12.18 4.67 18.78
C ASP A 19 -11.18 3.71 18.10
N PRO A 20 -9.87 3.83 18.33
CA PRO A 20 -8.88 2.88 17.81
C PRO A 20 -9.18 1.42 18.17
N HIS A 21 -9.73 1.16 19.35
CA HIS A 21 -10.10 -0.18 19.80
C HIS A 21 -11.12 -0.86 18.88
N TYR A 22 -12.02 -0.09 18.27
CA TYR A 22 -12.96 -0.60 17.27
C TYR A 22 -12.24 -1.27 16.09
N HIS A 23 -11.19 -0.63 15.58
CA HIS A 23 -10.45 -1.14 14.42
C HIS A 23 -9.68 -2.42 14.75
N PHE A 24 -9.07 -2.51 15.93
CA PHE A 24 -8.44 -3.75 16.40
C PHE A 24 -9.45 -4.89 16.53
N LYS A 25 -10.57 -4.64 17.23
CA LYS A 25 -11.66 -5.63 17.41
C LYS A 25 -12.22 -6.08 16.07
N LEU A 26 -12.43 -5.14 15.13
CA LEU A 26 -12.90 -5.47 13.78
C LEU A 26 -11.92 -6.40 13.07
N ALA A 27 -10.64 -6.11 13.09
CA ALA A 27 -9.62 -6.93 12.45
C ALA A 27 -9.53 -8.34 13.08
N ILE A 28 -9.57 -8.43 14.41
CA ILE A 28 -9.52 -9.70 15.15
C ILE A 28 -10.78 -10.53 14.87
N ASN A 29 -11.97 -9.92 15.00
CA ASN A 29 -13.25 -10.59 14.81
C ASN A 29 -13.49 -11.07 13.38
N ALA A 30 -12.94 -10.33 12.40
CA ALA A 30 -12.98 -10.72 10.99
C ALA A 30 -11.91 -11.76 10.62
N GLY A 31 -11.07 -12.19 11.55
CA GLY A 31 -10.00 -13.17 11.31
C GLY A 31 -8.92 -12.67 10.35
N LEU A 32 -8.63 -11.35 10.34
CA LEU A 32 -7.63 -10.80 9.45
C LEU A 32 -6.21 -11.22 9.88
N ASN A 33 -5.29 -11.29 8.92
CA ASN A 33 -3.92 -11.71 9.17
C ASN A 33 -3.06 -10.61 9.82
N ALA A 34 -3.41 -9.33 9.62
CA ALA A 34 -2.71 -8.20 10.23
C ALA A 34 -3.57 -6.94 10.22
N PHE A 35 -3.22 -5.99 11.09
CA PHE A 35 -3.80 -4.65 11.13
C PHE A 35 -2.73 -3.60 10.88
N ALA A 36 -2.94 -2.72 9.90
CA ALA A 36 -2.00 -1.66 9.54
C ALA A 36 -2.58 -0.28 9.91
N ALA A 37 -1.83 0.50 10.68
CA ALA A 37 -2.26 1.83 11.10
C ALA A 37 -1.08 2.77 11.41
N PRO A 38 -1.30 4.11 11.47
CA PRO A 38 -0.32 5.07 11.92
C PRO A 38 0.00 4.92 13.41
N LEU A 39 1.11 5.53 13.83
CA LEU A 39 1.67 5.45 15.18
C LEU A 39 0.63 5.67 16.28
N GLY A 40 -0.06 6.81 16.28
CA GLY A 40 -1.01 7.14 17.36
C GLY A 40 -2.18 6.17 17.49
N MET A 41 -2.59 5.51 16.39
CA MET A 41 -3.65 4.50 16.44
C MET A 41 -3.13 3.18 17.01
N ILE A 42 -1.91 2.75 16.66
CA ILE A 42 -1.28 1.57 17.24
C ILE A 42 -1.03 1.78 18.73
N GLU A 43 -0.46 2.91 19.13
CA GLU A 43 -0.21 3.26 20.55
C GLU A 43 -1.49 3.19 21.38
N ALA A 44 -2.57 3.79 20.90
CA ALA A 44 -3.84 3.83 21.64
C ALA A 44 -4.49 2.46 21.85
N GLY A 45 -4.09 1.44 21.08
CA GLY A 45 -4.59 0.07 21.24
C GLY A 45 -3.57 -0.91 21.83
N ALA A 46 -2.30 -0.53 21.95
CA ALA A 46 -1.21 -1.44 22.30
C ALA A 46 -1.42 -2.16 23.64
N ASP A 47 -1.79 -1.43 24.68
CA ASP A 47 -1.99 -2.00 26.04
C ASP A 47 -3.08 -3.08 26.06
N THR A 48 -4.08 -2.97 25.18
CA THR A 48 -5.23 -3.89 25.17
C THR A 48 -5.02 -5.06 24.19
N PHE A 49 -4.40 -4.79 23.03
CA PHE A 49 -4.40 -5.72 21.90
C PHE A 49 -3.02 -6.27 21.53
N ALA A 50 -1.96 -5.93 22.28
CA ALA A 50 -0.63 -6.47 22.01
C ALA A 50 -0.65 -7.99 21.95
N GLY A 51 -0.09 -8.56 20.88
CA GLY A 51 -0.01 -10.01 20.66
C GLY A 51 -1.30 -10.67 20.18
N GLN A 52 -2.44 -9.97 20.10
CA GLN A 52 -3.71 -10.56 19.64
C GLN A 52 -3.84 -10.58 18.12
N ILE A 53 -3.17 -9.67 17.42
CA ILE A 53 -3.10 -9.59 15.96
C ILE A 53 -1.76 -8.98 15.56
N PRO A 54 -1.09 -9.50 14.52
CA PRO A 54 0.09 -8.84 13.95
C PRO A 54 -0.23 -7.41 13.52
N THR A 55 0.59 -6.45 13.94
CA THR A 55 0.44 -5.05 13.55
C THR A 55 1.52 -4.62 12.57
N ILE A 56 1.15 -3.77 11.62
CA ILE A 56 2.05 -3.14 10.65
C ILE A 56 2.03 -1.64 10.92
N LEU A 57 3.15 -1.09 11.40
CA LEU A 57 3.25 0.34 11.63
C LEU A 57 3.37 1.07 10.30
N LYS A 58 2.38 1.91 9.96
CA LYS A 58 2.47 2.80 8.80
C LYS A 58 3.38 3.97 9.14
N VAL A 59 4.58 3.97 8.55
CA VAL A 59 5.65 4.92 8.91
C VAL A 59 5.71 6.18 8.03
N ASN A 60 4.88 6.26 6.98
CA ASN A 60 4.71 7.49 6.22
C ASN A 60 3.22 7.78 5.96
N SER A 61 2.87 9.04 5.80
CA SER A 61 1.50 9.48 5.54
C SER A 61 1.43 10.79 4.79
N ALA A 62 0.35 10.96 4.03
CA ALA A 62 -0.10 12.25 3.49
C ALA A 62 -1.46 12.60 4.10
N ASN A 63 -1.97 13.78 3.80
CA ASN A 63 -3.31 14.19 4.23
C ASN A 63 -4.15 14.69 3.06
N SER A 64 -5.47 14.79 3.25
CA SER A 64 -6.42 15.21 2.22
C SER A 64 -6.64 16.73 2.16
N LEU A 65 -5.94 17.51 2.97
CA LEU A 65 -6.01 18.97 2.96
C LEU A 65 -5.05 19.59 1.93
N ILE A 66 -4.06 18.82 1.48
CA ILE A 66 -3.14 19.25 0.43
C ILE A 66 -3.91 19.40 -0.90
N PRO A 67 -3.77 20.54 -1.61
CA PRO A 67 -4.44 20.74 -2.87
C PRO A 67 -4.20 19.62 -3.87
N SER A 68 -5.23 19.24 -4.62
CA SER A 68 -5.18 18.09 -5.53
C SER A 68 -4.12 18.21 -6.66
N LYS A 69 -3.74 19.44 -7.00
CA LYS A 69 -2.71 19.74 -8.01
C LYS A 69 -1.27 19.65 -7.47
N THR A 70 -1.09 19.58 -6.14
CA THR A 70 0.23 19.42 -5.53
C THR A 70 0.77 18.01 -5.86
N PRO A 71 2.07 17.87 -6.16
CA PRO A 71 2.69 16.57 -6.34
C PRO A 71 2.37 15.59 -5.20
N LYS A 72 2.07 14.36 -5.56
CA LYS A 72 1.75 13.32 -4.56
C LYS A 72 3.00 12.88 -3.83
N THR A 73 3.03 13.09 -2.53
CA THR A 73 4.13 12.68 -1.66
C THR A 73 3.60 12.15 -0.33
N GLN A 74 4.48 11.61 0.48
CA GLN A 74 4.24 11.09 1.83
C GLN A 74 5.34 11.63 2.73
N ALA A 75 4.99 12.09 3.92
CA ALA A 75 5.96 12.45 4.94
C ALA A 75 6.25 11.25 5.84
N ILE A 76 7.49 11.10 6.29
CA ILE A 76 7.84 10.13 7.34
C ILE A 76 7.21 10.60 8.66
N THR A 77 6.47 9.72 9.32
CA THR A 77 5.64 10.04 10.49
C THR A 77 5.83 9.09 11.67
N ALA A 78 6.71 8.10 11.52
CA ALA A 78 7.14 7.17 12.55
C ALA A 78 8.48 6.55 12.15
N CYS A 79 9.13 5.82 13.06
CA CYS A 79 10.42 5.19 12.83
C CYS A 79 10.40 3.68 13.17
N VAL A 80 11.52 3.00 12.90
CA VAL A 80 11.66 1.57 13.19
C VAL A 80 11.65 1.29 14.70
N ASP A 81 12.20 2.19 15.51
CA ASP A 81 12.20 2.05 16.97
C ASP A 81 10.78 2.13 17.55
N ASP A 82 9.89 2.95 16.96
CA ASP A 82 8.47 2.95 17.31
C ASP A 82 7.82 1.57 17.05
N ALA A 83 8.14 0.95 15.91
CA ALA A 83 7.63 -0.38 15.58
C ALA A 83 8.10 -1.43 16.59
N LEU A 84 9.37 -1.39 16.97
CA LEU A 84 9.95 -2.30 17.98
C LEU A 84 9.31 -2.10 19.35
N ARG A 85 9.23 -0.85 19.80
CA ARG A 85 8.62 -0.47 21.09
C ARG A 85 7.18 -0.95 21.21
N LEU A 86 6.42 -0.88 20.12
CA LEU A 86 5.00 -1.27 20.07
C LEU A 86 4.79 -2.75 19.71
N GLY A 87 5.85 -3.53 19.55
CA GLY A 87 5.76 -4.94 19.19
C GLY A 87 5.15 -5.18 17.81
N CYS A 88 5.32 -4.25 16.88
CA CYS A 88 4.82 -4.39 15.52
C CYS A 88 5.57 -5.50 14.77
N SER A 89 4.83 -6.27 13.98
CA SER A 89 5.39 -7.36 13.17
C SER A 89 6.05 -6.89 11.87
N ALA A 90 5.75 -5.66 11.42
CA ALA A 90 6.30 -5.08 10.20
C ALA A 90 6.19 -3.54 10.23
N ILE A 91 6.95 -2.89 9.36
CA ILE A 91 6.70 -1.49 8.97
C ILE A 91 6.13 -1.42 7.56
N GLY A 92 5.39 -0.35 7.28
CA GLY A 92 4.75 -0.19 5.98
C GLY A 92 4.81 1.24 5.44
N PHE A 93 5.04 1.34 4.13
CA PHE A 93 5.18 2.60 3.40
C PHE A 93 4.18 2.70 2.26
N THR A 94 3.71 3.91 1.98
CA THR A 94 3.04 4.23 0.70
C THR A 94 4.02 4.94 -0.22
N ILE A 95 4.06 4.52 -1.49
CA ILE A 95 4.78 5.23 -2.56
C ILE A 95 3.83 5.56 -3.71
N TYR A 96 4.19 6.62 -4.44
CA TYR A 96 3.48 7.08 -5.65
C TYR A 96 4.44 7.11 -6.84
N PRO A 97 4.67 5.99 -7.53
CA PRO A 97 5.64 5.92 -8.64
C PRO A 97 5.41 6.90 -9.78
N GLY A 98 4.16 7.37 -9.99
CA GLY A 98 3.83 8.36 -11.02
C GLY A 98 4.00 9.81 -10.61
N SER A 99 4.50 10.08 -9.40
CA SER A 99 4.69 11.44 -8.89
C SER A 99 6.08 11.99 -9.21
N SER A 100 6.17 13.29 -9.43
CA SER A 100 7.46 14.00 -9.52
C SER A 100 8.29 13.90 -8.23
N MET A 101 7.66 13.56 -7.09
CA MET A 101 8.32 13.32 -5.79
C MET A 101 8.68 11.84 -5.55
N ALA A 102 8.56 10.97 -6.56
CA ALA A 102 8.78 9.53 -6.38
C ALA A 102 10.19 9.20 -5.90
N LEU A 103 11.21 9.86 -6.47
CA LEU A 103 12.61 9.57 -6.14
C LEU A 103 12.98 9.94 -4.71
N ASP A 104 12.41 11.01 -4.16
CA ASP A 104 12.60 11.39 -2.77
C ASP A 104 11.99 10.33 -1.84
N MET A 105 10.76 9.90 -2.12
CA MET A 105 10.13 8.80 -1.38
C MET A 105 10.92 7.50 -1.45
N PHE A 106 11.51 7.17 -2.60
CA PHE A 106 12.34 5.95 -2.73
C PHE A 106 13.61 6.04 -1.88
N SER A 107 14.24 7.21 -1.82
CA SER A 107 15.42 7.43 -0.99
C SER A 107 15.11 7.30 0.50
N GLU A 108 14.04 7.94 0.98
CA GLU A 108 13.58 7.87 2.37
C GLU A 108 13.26 6.43 2.79
N ILE A 109 12.50 5.71 1.93
CA ILE A 109 12.09 4.34 2.20
C ILE A 109 13.27 3.38 2.19
N SER A 110 14.24 3.57 1.28
CA SER A 110 15.45 2.74 1.22
C SER A 110 16.25 2.81 2.51
N ALA A 111 16.44 4.01 3.07
CA ALA A 111 17.15 4.20 4.34
C ALA A 111 16.42 3.51 5.51
N MET A 112 15.12 3.72 5.63
CA MET A 112 14.34 3.10 6.73
C MET A 112 14.18 1.59 6.56
N ARG A 113 14.08 1.09 5.33
CA ARG A 113 14.06 -0.36 5.05
C ARG A 113 15.39 -1.00 5.46
N GLU A 114 16.53 -0.34 5.23
CA GLU A 114 17.84 -0.82 5.67
C GLU A 114 17.88 -0.94 7.20
N GLU A 115 17.43 0.08 7.91
CA GLU A 115 17.33 0.05 9.36
C GLU A 115 16.43 -1.08 9.86
N ALA A 116 15.24 -1.26 9.25
CA ALA A 116 14.31 -2.32 9.58
C ALA A 116 14.92 -3.71 9.33
N ALA A 117 15.61 -3.90 8.21
CA ALA A 117 16.29 -5.15 7.88
C ALA A 117 17.37 -5.51 8.90
N ALA A 118 18.16 -4.53 9.34
CA ALA A 118 19.19 -4.72 10.37
C ALA A 118 18.58 -5.19 11.72
N LYS A 119 17.32 -4.86 11.97
CA LYS A 119 16.57 -5.24 13.18
C LYS A 119 15.63 -6.44 12.96
N GLY A 120 15.66 -7.06 11.79
CA GLY A 120 14.83 -8.22 11.46
C GLY A 120 13.34 -7.90 11.24
N ILE A 121 12.99 -6.63 10.99
CA ILE A 121 11.62 -6.18 10.75
C ILE A 121 11.33 -6.22 9.24
N PRO A 122 10.33 -7.00 8.77
CA PRO A 122 9.93 -6.99 7.37
C PRO A 122 9.24 -5.70 6.96
N THR A 123 9.29 -5.40 5.66
CA THR A 123 8.70 -4.20 5.08
C THR A 123 7.53 -4.51 4.16
N VAL A 124 6.49 -3.71 4.26
CA VAL A 124 5.31 -3.70 3.39
C VAL A 124 5.32 -2.41 2.57
N ILE A 125 5.14 -2.49 1.25
CA ILE A 125 5.01 -1.30 0.40
C ILE A 125 3.64 -1.29 -0.28
N TRP A 126 2.86 -0.23 0.01
CA TRP A 126 1.67 0.13 -0.74
C TRP A 126 2.09 0.96 -1.94
N SER A 127 2.21 0.34 -3.12
CA SER A 127 2.65 0.99 -4.35
C SER A 127 1.43 1.38 -5.18
N TYR A 128 1.06 2.65 -5.10
CA TYR A 128 -0.06 3.19 -5.84
C TYR A 128 0.44 4.11 -6.95
N PRO A 129 0.32 3.74 -8.23
CA PRO A 129 0.81 4.53 -9.34
C PRO A 129 -0.04 5.78 -9.55
N ARG A 130 0.12 6.75 -8.67
CA ARG A 130 -0.53 8.07 -8.70
C ARG A 130 0.52 9.14 -8.94
N GLY A 131 0.10 10.24 -9.51
CA GLY A 131 0.92 11.42 -9.70
C GLY A 131 0.64 12.09 -11.04
N GLU A 132 1.44 13.08 -11.35
CA GLU A 132 1.23 13.98 -12.49
C GLU A 132 1.50 13.29 -13.83
N ALA A 133 2.25 12.20 -13.82
CA ALA A 133 2.58 11.43 -15.02
C ALA A 133 1.43 10.51 -15.49
N LEU A 134 0.37 10.37 -14.72
CA LEU A 134 -0.70 9.40 -14.97
C LEU A 134 -2.08 10.05 -14.89
N ASP A 135 -2.93 9.70 -15.83
CA ASP A 135 -4.37 9.94 -15.74
C ASP A 135 -5.07 8.84 -14.91
N LYS A 136 -6.40 8.92 -14.84
CA LYS A 136 -7.19 7.97 -14.03
C LYS A 136 -7.14 6.54 -14.58
N ASP A 137 -7.11 6.38 -15.87
CA ASP A 137 -7.05 5.07 -16.52
C ASP A 137 -5.64 4.48 -16.37
N GLY A 138 -4.61 5.30 -16.49
CA GLY A 138 -3.23 4.94 -16.24
C GLY A 138 -2.98 4.46 -14.80
N GLU A 139 -3.65 5.05 -13.79
CA GLU A 139 -3.52 4.61 -12.38
C GLU A 139 -3.90 3.12 -12.16
N THR A 140 -4.64 2.52 -13.08
CA THR A 140 -5.08 1.12 -13.00
C THR A 140 -4.73 0.29 -14.23
N ALA A 141 -3.93 0.83 -15.14
CA ALA A 141 -3.45 0.10 -16.31
C ALA A 141 -2.63 -1.12 -15.91
N ALA A 142 -2.66 -2.19 -16.72
CA ALA A 142 -1.99 -3.46 -16.41
C ALA A 142 -0.47 -3.28 -16.34
N ASP A 143 0.13 -2.65 -17.35
CA ASP A 143 1.56 -2.35 -17.42
C ASP A 143 2.04 -1.47 -16.25
N ILE A 144 1.27 -0.45 -15.89
CA ILE A 144 1.58 0.45 -14.77
C ILE A 144 1.46 -0.27 -13.42
N SER A 145 0.45 -1.12 -13.24
CA SER A 145 0.30 -1.91 -12.00
C SER A 145 1.43 -2.91 -11.83
N SER A 146 1.84 -3.58 -12.91
CA SER A 146 2.98 -4.49 -12.94
C SER A 146 4.29 -3.75 -12.65
N TYR A 147 4.49 -2.57 -13.23
CA TYR A 147 5.66 -1.74 -12.97
C TYR A 147 5.70 -1.22 -11.52
N ALA A 148 4.55 -0.80 -10.97
CA ALA A 148 4.46 -0.38 -9.58
C ALA A 148 4.80 -1.53 -8.60
N ALA A 149 4.42 -2.76 -8.91
CA ALA A 149 4.79 -3.94 -8.13
C ALA A 149 6.29 -4.24 -8.23
N GLN A 150 6.88 -4.13 -9.43
CA GLN A 150 8.30 -4.32 -9.65
C GLN A 150 9.14 -3.29 -8.89
N ILE A 151 8.79 -2.01 -8.93
CA ILE A 151 9.47 -0.95 -8.18
C ILE A 151 9.49 -1.30 -6.69
N ALA A 152 8.34 -1.65 -6.12
CA ALA A 152 8.26 -2.02 -4.70
C ALA A 152 9.11 -3.26 -4.38
N ALA A 153 9.13 -4.26 -5.26
CA ALA A 153 9.95 -5.46 -5.10
C ALA A 153 11.45 -5.14 -5.12
N LEU A 154 11.88 -4.27 -6.05
CA LEU A 154 13.27 -3.83 -6.18
C LEU A 154 13.72 -2.92 -5.03
N LEU A 155 12.80 -2.16 -4.42
CA LEU A 155 13.04 -1.43 -3.17
C LEU A 155 13.18 -2.35 -1.94
N GLY A 156 12.98 -3.66 -2.11
CA GLY A 156 13.17 -4.65 -1.07
C GLY A 156 11.94 -4.96 -0.23
N ALA A 157 10.74 -4.65 -0.71
CA ALA A 157 9.50 -5.03 -0.04
C ALA A 157 9.38 -6.57 0.11
N HIS A 158 8.92 -7.03 1.26
CA HIS A 158 8.54 -8.42 1.50
C HIS A 158 7.09 -8.66 1.09
N ILE A 159 6.23 -7.69 1.36
CA ILE A 159 4.81 -7.67 0.97
C ILE A 159 4.55 -6.40 0.16
N ILE A 160 3.88 -6.55 -0.96
CA ILE A 160 3.55 -5.47 -1.89
C ILE A 160 2.03 -5.39 -2.01
N LYS A 161 1.47 -4.20 -1.90
CA LYS A 161 0.05 -3.96 -2.18
C LYS A 161 -0.10 -3.03 -3.37
N VAL A 162 -0.87 -3.48 -4.36
CA VAL A 162 -1.25 -2.72 -5.54
C VAL A 162 -2.77 -2.73 -5.72
N LYS A 163 -3.28 -1.96 -6.66
CA LYS A 163 -4.67 -2.07 -7.12
C LYS A 163 -4.84 -3.26 -8.05
N LEU A 164 -6.06 -3.81 -8.13
CA LEU A 164 -6.43 -4.65 -9.26
C LEU A 164 -6.39 -3.82 -10.54
N SER A 165 -5.74 -4.36 -11.57
CA SER A 165 -5.59 -3.67 -12.86
C SER A 165 -6.76 -3.93 -13.80
N THR A 166 -6.97 -2.97 -14.71
CA THR A 166 -7.80 -3.12 -15.90
C THR A 166 -6.99 -3.78 -17.03
N ASP A 167 -7.60 -4.03 -18.16
CA ASP A 167 -6.92 -4.50 -19.39
C ASP A 167 -6.32 -3.35 -20.21
N HIS A 168 -6.43 -2.12 -19.73
CA HIS A 168 -5.78 -0.96 -20.34
C HIS A 168 -4.25 -1.08 -20.25
N LEU A 169 -3.55 -0.69 -21.32
CA LEU A 169 -2.11 -0.47 -21.35
C LEU A 169 -1.85 1.03 -21.58
N SER A 170 -1.11 1.65 -20.69
CA SER A 170 -0.90 3.10 -20.70
C SER A 170 0.30 3.50 -21.55
N LEU A 171 1.42 2.78 -21.43
CA LEU A 171 2.66 3.12 -22.11
C LEU A 171 2.69 2.54 -23.54
N ALA A 172 3.00 3.38 -24.53
CA ALA A 172 3.09 2.94 -25.93
C ALA A 172 4.13 1.82 -26.13
N GLU A 173 5.25 1.91 -25.41
CA GLU A 173 6.29 0.88 -25.43
C GLU A 173 5.77 -0.46 -24.86
N ALA A 174 5.04 -0.40 -23.75
CA ALA A 174 4.45 -1.59 -23.14
C ALA A 174 3.45 -2.26 -24.09
N LYS A 175 2.58 -1.51 -24.76
CA LYS A 175 1.62 -2.05 -25.75
C LYS A 175 2.33 -2.90 -26.79
N LYS A 176 3.40 -2.37 -27.36
CA LYS A 176 4.18 -3.09 -28.37
C LYS A 176 4.78 -4.38 -27.81
N VAL A 177 5.36 -4.34 -26.60
CA VAL A 177 5.96 -5.52 -25.96
C VAL A 177 4.91 -6.57 -25.65
N TYR A 178 3.74 -6.18 -25.13
CA TYR A 178 2.64 -7.10 -24.83
C TYR A 178 2.12 -7.80 -26.10
N GLU A 179 2.03 -7.05 -27.21
CA GLU A 179 1.64 -7.60 -28.51
C GLU A 179 2.72 -8.55 -29.09
N ASP A 180 3.97 -8.09 -29.19
CA ASP A 180 5.08 -8.85 -29.76
C ASP A 180 5.36 -10.18 -29.03
N HIS A 181 5.13 -10.19 -27.71
CA HIS A 181 5.37 -11.37 -26.87
C HIS A 181 4.09 -12.13 -26.49
N ASN A 182 2.94 -11.75 -27.02
CA ASN A 182 1.63 -12.37 -26.74
C ASN A 182 1.33 -12.46 -25.22
N ILE A 183 1.62 -11.39 -24.46
CA ILE A 183 1.34 -11.35 -23.04
C ILE A 183 -0.17 -11.14 -22.85
N ASP A 184 -0.82 -12.19 -22.37
CA ASP A 184 -2.29 -12.21 -22.26
C ASP A 184 -2.76 -11.64 -20.94
N ILE A 185 -3.45 -10.50 -21.01
CA ILE A 185 -4.07 -9.77 -19.89
C ILE A 185 -5.61 -9.71 -20.00
N SER A 186 -6.21 -10.57 -20.80
CA SER A 186 -7.64 -10.54 -21.11
C SER A 186 -8.57 -10.79 -19.91
N THR A 187 -8.09 -11.53 -18.91
CA THR A 187 -8.85 -11.83 -17.69
C THR A 187 -8.18 -11.24 -16.44
N GLN A 188 -8.97 -11.03 -15.39
CA GLN A 188 -8.41 -10.54 -14.12
C GLN A 188 -7.34 -11.49 -13.56
N ALA A 189 -7.54 -12.80 -13.68
CA ALA A 189 -6.57 -13.80 -13.23
C ALA A 189 -5.22 -13.69 -13.96
N LYS A 190 -5.24 -13.44 -15.28
CA LYS A 190 -4.03 -13.24 -16.09
C LYS A 190 -3.31 -11.94 -15.70
N ARG A 191 -4.05 -10.86 -15.48
CA ARG A 191 -3.48 -9.60 -14.98
C ARG A 191 -2.86 -9.73 -13.58
N VAL A 192 -3.49 -10.49 -12.69
CA VAL A 192 -2.91 -10.83 -11.39
C VAL A 192 -1.62 -11.61 -11.54
N ALA A 193 -1.57 -12.60 -12.44
CA ALA A 193 -0.38 -13.37 -12.71
C ALA A 193 0.77 -12.50 -13.25
N ASP A 194 0.47 -11.54 -14.14
CA ASP A 194 1.44 -10.60 -14.69
C ASP A 194 2.06 -9.71 -13.61
N VAL A 195 1.22 -9.16 -12.73
CA VAL A 195 1.68 -8.38 -11.55
C VAL A 195 2.54 -9.25 -10.62
N MET A 196 2.16 -10.49 -10.36
CA MET A 196 2.94 -11.40 -9.52
C MET A 196 4.29 -11.75 -10.14
N ASN A 197 4.33 -11.95 -11.46
CA ASN A 197 5.58 -12.18 -12.19
C ASN A 197 6.51 -10.96 -12.06
N SER A 198 5.95 -9.76 -12.16
CA SER A 198 6.70 -8.50 -12.01
C SER A 198 7.25 -8.30 -10.59
N ALA A 199 6.69 -8.98 -9.59
CA ALA A 199 7.19 -9.04 -8.23
C ALA A 199 8.28 -10.12 -8.05
N LEU A 200 9.30 -10.07 -8.90
CA LEU A 200 10.46 -10.97 -8.92
C LEU A 200 10.08 -12.45 -9.16
N GLY A 201 9.20 -12.70 -10.12
CA GLY A 201 8.76 -14.06 -10.46
C GLY A 201 8.02 -14.72 -9.29
N GLY A 202 7.18 -13.97 -8.58
CA GLY A 202 6.41 -14.46 -7.45
C GLY A 202 7.21 -14.65 -6.14
N ARG A 203 8.43 -14.13 -6.06
CA ARG A 203 9.26 -14.21 -4.82
C ARG A 203 8.89 -13.19 -3.77
N ARG A 204 7.90 -12.34 -4.02
CA ARG A 204 7.32 -11.40 -3.06
C ARG A 204 5.84 -11.69 -2.91
N ILE A 205 5.32 -11.48 -1.71
CA ILE A 205 3.88 -11.59 -1.46
C ILE A 205 3.21 -10.36 -2.07
N VAL A 206 2.22 -10.58 -2.93
CA VAL A 206 1.43 -9.49 -3.52
C VAL A 206 0.00 -9.57 -2.98
N VAL A 207 -0.49 -8.45 -2.46
CA VAL A 207 -1.88 -8.25 -2.03
C VAL A 207 -2.54 -7.19 -2.90
N PHE A 208 -3.82 -7.39 -3.19
CA PHE A 208 -4.58 -6.47 -4.02
C PHE A 208 -5.58 -5.68 -3.17
N SER A 209 -5.72 -4.38 -3.45
CA SER A 209 -6.73 -3.57 -2.81
C SER A 209 -8.11 -3.84 -3.41
N GLY A 210 -9.14 -3.89 -2.56
CA GLY A 210 -10.52 -4.20 -2.99
C GLY A 210 -11.21 -3.11 -3.81
N GLY A 211 -10.54 -1.98 -4.07
CA GLY A 211 -11.12 -0.88 -4.84
C GLY A 211 -12.16 -0.07 -4.07
N SER A 212 -13.10 0.53 -4.80
CA SER A 212 -14.19 1.33 -4.22
C SER A 212 -15.24 0.43 -3.57
N LYS A 213 -15.80 0.88 -2.44
CA LYS A 213 -16.91 0.19 -1.76
C LYS A 213 -18.11 0.06 -2.70
N LYS A 214 -18.59 -1.15 -2.89
CA LYS A 214 -19.75 -1.47 -3.74
C LYS A 214 -20.97 -1.99 -2.97
N GLY A 215 -20.98 -1.91 -1.64
CA GLY A 215 -22.01 -2.48 -0.77
C GLY A 215 -21.52 -3.76 -0.07
N THR A 216 -22.40 -4.38 0.73
CA THR A 216 -22.11 -5.58 1.50
C THR A 216 -22.21 -6.87 0.70
N ASP A 217 -22.93 -6.85 -0.43
CA ASP A 217 -23.31 -8.04 -1.20
C ASP A 217 -22.40 -8.29 -2.42
N SER A 218 -21.30 -7.56 -2.54
CA SER A 218 -20.42 -7.59 -3.73
C SER A 218 -18.95 -7.88 -3.40
N VAL A 219 -18.73 -8.77 -2.47
CA VAL A 219 -17.39 -9.32 -2.21
C VAL A 219 -17.26 -10.67 -2.88
#